data_8060c21b62ade8022244c777bf0eb1cb
#
_entry.id   8060c21b62ade8022244c777bf0eb1cb
#
_cell.length_a   1.000
_cell.length_b   1.000
_cell.length_c   1.000
_cell.angle_alpha   90.00
_cell.angle_beta   90.00
_cell.angle_gamma   90.00
#
_symmetry.space_group_name_H-M   'P 1'
#
loop_
_entity.id
_entity.type
_entity.pdbx_description
1 polymer ?
#
loop_
_entity_poly.entity_id
_entity_poly.type
_entity_poly.pdbx_seq_one_letter_code
_entity_poly.pdbx_strand_id
1 'polypeptide(L)'
;MSETTTFNKSFILIGLIALFVIPELNNVHYDPQPQFWAEMTVAWAILGLFSFILWRSRERICIPFVVLPLGLLALYLCLQPLILANIDFPGLNYVSALELLLCIFLAISISTIKNTYGLRYMLTSLSYALLIGAILQTLIGFIQYTGTTSYFGDMIFYDSSHPTTNIFGHFGQRNHYAHYLSWGTFGLIYLYQQRRLSAKLFYPLLLWMSFSLTISASRSVFIYFAIALIFSGSFYFNKRNHESKRLFCLIACATIALFAFEYFYPLIHKLFTAHNNFSSGLGRIDSESGTGRRGVEWDKAWLVFKSYPIFGYGWNGYAKQSVLLHPLFPNAALNSGLFTNCHNLILQLLAETGLIGAGIVIFGIIYAIYRLLRRSASVESVILLCMIGTTLSHSLNEYPLWYMYFLAGLVTFLAMDKPLAIIGVNKLRALATIPIIACAYLMVSGSIIFDTLVNYYDTPDDQATFTKQAKYLQNIVDHNPLWAYFAIYTLDNYINVDSDTTNKLYSLPTQYYYTHKLNTFHPYPDTMTKEAMLDWKLGNHDAAIAMVKLDLIAFPVYKSSFKDTLKDPQYKELYQLVK
;
A
#
# COMPACT_ATOMS: atom_id res chain seq x y z
N MET A 1 -14.18 -5.54 -44.58
CA MET A 1 -13.12 -5.08 -43.67
C MET A 1 -13.77 -4.20 -42.62
N SER A 2 -13.96 -4.71 -41.38
CA SER A 2 -14.49 -3.90 -40.27
C SER A 2 -13.46 -2.83 -39.93
N GLU A 3 -13.84 -1.56 -39.91
CA GLU A 3 -13.02 -0.49 -39.38
C GLU A 3 -12.64 -0.85 -37.92
N THR A 4 -11.42 -1.32 -37.73
CA THR A 4 -10.90 -1.59 -36.39
C THR A 4 -10.88 -0.27 -35.64
N THR A 5 -11.56 -0.22 -34.51
CA THR A 5 -11.57 0.94 -33.60
C THR A 5 -10.14 1.23 -33.17
N THR A 6 -9.53 2.30 -33.65
CA THR A 6 -8.22 2.73 -33.21
C THR A 6 -8.38 3.78 -32.13
N PHE A 7 -7.91 3.48 -30.92
CA PHE A 7 -7.78 4.48 -29.84
C PHE A 7 -6.63 5.44 -30.16
N ASN A 8 -6.70 6.65 -29.66
CA ASN A 8 -5.55 7.55 -29.78
C ASN A 8 -4.41 7.00 -28.88
N LYS A 9 -3.29 6.64 -29.50
CA LYS A 9 -2.11 6.09 -28.84
C LYS A 9 -1.51 7.05 -27.79
N SER A 10 -1.56 8.34 -28.06
CA SER A 10 -1.09 9.35 -27.09
C SER A 10 -1.95 9.36 -25.84
N PHE A 11 -3.26 9.18 -25.96
CA PHE A 11 -4.15 9.12 -24.79
C PHE A 11 -3.90 7.88 -23.93
N ILE A 12 -3.58 6.74 -24.55
CA ILE A 12 -3.18 5.53 -23.80
C ILE A 12 -1.91 5.79 -23.01
N LEU A 13 -0.90 6.41 -23.62
CA LEU A 13 0.35 6.73 -22.92
C LEU A 13 0.12 7.73 -21.79
N ILE A 14 -0.69 8.76 -22.00
CA ILE A 14 -1.08 9.73 -20.96
C ILE A 14 -1.79 9.01 -19.80
N GLY A 15 -2.73 8.09 -20.10
CA GLY A 15 -3.40 7.29 -19.08
C GLY A 15 -2.44 6.43 -18.25
N LEU A 16 -1.42 5.82 -18.90
CA LEU A 16 -0.40 5.05 -18.20
C LEU A 16 0.54 5.94 -17.38
N ILE A 17 0.87 7.14 -17.85
CA ILE A 17 1.65 8.12 -17.08
C ILE A 17 0.81 8.58 -15.87
N ALA A 18 -0.46 8.85 -16.05
CA ALA A 18 -1.36 9.21 -14.94
C ALA A 18 -1.51 8.10 -13.90
N LEU A 19 -1.39 6.83 -14.30
CA LEU A 19 -1.48 5.66 -13.40
C LEU A 19 -0.17 5.33 -12.70
N PHE A 20 0.98 5.52 -13.35
CA PHE A 20 2.26 4.98 -12.91
C PHE A 20 3.37 6.01 -12.73
N VAL A 21 3.07 7.31 -12.87
CA VAL A 21 4.05 8.38 -12.66
C VAL A 21 3.52 9.42 -11.69
N ILE A 22 2.31 9.93 -11.94
CA ILE A 22 1.76 11.04 -11.14
C ILE A 22 1.52 10.65 -9.67
N PRO A 23 0.93 9.49 -9.35
CA PRO A 23 0.69 9.11 -7.96
C PRO A 23 1.97 9.03 -7.13
N GLU A 24 3.03 8.49 -7.73
CA GLU A 24 4.31 8.32 -7.08
C GLU A 24 5.09 9.64 -6.90
N LEU A 25 4.71 10.70 -7.61
CA LEU A 25 5.25 12.04 -7.43
C LEU A 25 4.55 12.85 -6.34
N ASN A 26 3.52 12.28 -5.71
CA ASN A 26 2.82 12.95 -4.61
C ASN A 26 3.75 13.14 -3.41
N ASN A 27 3.97 14.40 -3.03
CA ASN A 27 4.77 14.80 -1.87
C ASN A 27 3.92 15.21 -0.65
N VAL A 28 2.59 15.10 -0.79
CA VAL A 28 1.61 15.51 0.23
C VAL A 28 1.16 14.28 1.02
N HIS A 29 1.48 14.26 2.30
CA HIS A 29 1.16 13.18 3.23
C HIS A 29 0.53 13.75 4.49
N TYR A 30 -0.80 13.80 4.55
CA TYR A 30 -1.58 14.34 5.67
C TYR A 30 -2.33 13.25 6.42
N ASP A 31 -2.35 13.35 7.75
CA ASP A 31 -3.28 12.57 8.56
C ASP A 31 -4.74 12.97 8.26
N PRO A 32 -5.70 12.06 8.39
CA PRO A 32 -5.59 10.69 8.91
C PRO A 32 -5.17 9.62 7.89
N GLN A 33 -4.96 9.96 6.61
CA GLN A 33 -4.57 9.01 5.55
C GLN A 33 -3.47 9.58 4.66
N PRO A 34 -2.19 9.37 5.00
CA PRO A 34 -1.06 10.01 4.28
C PRO A 34 -0.99 9.71 2.77
N GLN A 35 -1.53 8.57 2.34
CA GLN A 35 -1.51 8.16 0.91
C GLN A 35 -2.76 8.57 0.12
N PHE A 36 -3.71 9.26 0.75
CA PHE A 36 -5.02 9.56 0.16
C PHE A 36 -4.93 10.18 -1.24
N TRP A 37 -4.11 11.22 -1.43
CA TRP A 37 -4.00 11.91 -2.72
C TRP A 37 -3.32 11.08 -3.80
N ALA A 38 -2.36 10.23 -3.43
CA ALA A 38 -1.75 9.29 -4.36
C ALA A 38 -2.78 8.26 -4.84
N GLU A 39 -3.53 7.66 -3.92
CA GLU A 39 -4.58 6.68 -4.22
C GLU A 39 -5.74 7.29 -5.02
N MET A 40 -6.16 8.50 -4.66
CA MET A 40 -7.20 9.24 -5.39
C MET A 40 -6.77 9.55 -6.83
N THR A 41 -5.48 9.87 -7.04
CA THR A 41 -4.93 10.10 -8.39
C THR A 41 -5.01 8.83 -9.25
N VAL A 42 -4.65 7.67 -8.68
CA VAL A 42 -4.81 6.37 -9.36
C VAL A 42 -6.27 6.12 -9.69
N ALA A 43 -7.18 6.35 -8.74
CA ALA A 43 -8.60 6.14 -8.91
C ALA A 43 -9.17 6.98 -10.07
N TRP A 44 -8.84 8.28 -10.14
CA TRP A 44 -9.22 9.17 -11.24
C TRP A 44 -8.62 8.74 -12.58
N ALA A 45 -7.35 8.34 -12.60
CA ALA A 45 -6.69 7.85 -13.81
C ALA A 45 -7.37 6.57 -14.35
N ILE A 46 -7.74 5.63 -13.47
CA ILE A 46 -8.49 4.43 -13.82
C ILE A 46 -9.86 4.78 -14.39
N LEU A 47 -10.61 5.61 -13.69
CA LEU A 47 -11.96 5.99 -14.09
C LEU A 47 -11.96 6.72 -15.44
N GLY A 48 -11.00 7.62 -15.64
CA GLY A 48 -10.79 8.34 -16.91
C GLY A 48 -10.41 7.41 -18.07
N LEU A 49 -9.45 6.50 -17.83
CA LEU A 49 -9.03 5.53 -18.85
C LEU A 49 -10.16 4.57 -19.22
N PHE A 50 -10.88 4.04 -18.22
CA PHE A 50 -12.00 3.13 -18.45
C PHE A 50 -13.13 3.82 -19.20
N SER A 51 -13.52 5.02 -18.79
CA SER A 51 -14.55 5.84 -19.48
C SER A 51 -14.14 6.10 -20.93
N PHE A 52 -12.90 6.50 -21.18
CA PHE A 52 -12.40 6.71 -22.52
C PHE A 52 -12.49 5.43 -23.37
N ILE A 53 -12.02 4.29 -22.86
CA ILE A 53 -12.07 3.02 -23.57
C ILE A 53 -13.53 2.60 -23.83
N LEU A 54 -14.39 2.72 -22.85
CA LEU A 54 -15.79 2.33 -22.93
C LEU A 54 -16.56 3.15 -23.98
N TRP A 55 -16.40 4.47 -23.97
CA TRP A 55 -17.12 5.36 -24.89
C TRP A 55 -16.51 5.40 -26.30
N ARG A 56 -15.19 5.15 -26.43
CA ARG A 56 -14.51 5.16 -27.72
C ARG A 56 -14.57 3.82 -28.44
N SER A 57 -14.71 2.70 -27.72
CA SER A 57 -14.89 1.36 -28.33
C SER A 57 -16.16 1.31 -29.16
N ARG A 58 -16.08 0.76 -30.36
CA ARG A 58 -17.26 0.67 -31.25
C ARG A 58 -18.02 -0.64 -31.15
N GLU A 59 -17.32 -1.75 -30.87
CA GLU A 59 -17.93 -3.08 -31.00
C GLU A 59 -17.70 -3.97 -29.78
N ARG A 60 -16.46 -4.13 -29.33
CA ARG A 60 -16.06 -5.21 -28.41
C ARG A 60 -15.20 -4.72 -27.27
N ILE A 61 -15.43 -5.29 -26.11
CA ILE A 61 -14.65 -5.10 -24.88
C ILE A 61 -14.14 -6.47 -24.42
N CYS A 62 -12.90 -6.52 -23.95
CA CYS A 62 -12.23 -7.74 -23.52
C CYS A 62 -12.23 -7.86 -21.98
N ILE A 63 -12.78 -8.94 -21.45
CA ILE A 63 -12.81 -9.24 -20.03
C ILE A 63 -11.68 -10.22 -19.71
N PRO A 64 -10.62 -9.83 -18.97
CA PRO A 64 -9.56 -10.74 -18.57
C PRO A 64 -9.99 -11.60 -17.38
N PHE A 65 -9.28 -12.71 -17.15
CA PHE A 65 -9.60 -13.63 -16.05
C PHE A 65 -9.56 -12.95 -14.67
N VAL A 66 -8.63 -12.02 -14.45
CA VAL A 66 -8.42 -11.35 -13.15
C VAL A 66 -9.67 -10.62 -12.64
N VAL A 67 -10.61 -10.27 -13.52
CA VAL A 67 -11.91 -9.67 -13.15
C VAL A 67 -12.71 -10.58 -12.23
N LEU A 68 -12.61 -11.91 -12.42
CA LEU A 68 -13.38 -12.87 -11.61
C LEU A 68 -12.94 -12.88 -10.14
N PRO A 69 -11.66 -13.13 -9.79
CA PRO A 69 -11.26 -13.09 -8.37
C PRO A 69 -11.41 -11.69 -7.76
N LEU A 70 -11.18 -10.59 -8.49
CA LEU A 70 -11.43 -9.23 -7.99
C LEU A 70 -12.91 -9.03 -7.64
N GLY A 71 -13.83 -9.45 -8.52
CA GLY A 71 -15.27 -9.35 -8.28
C GLY A 71 -15.76 -10.23 -7.13
N LEU A 72 -15.24 -11.46 -7.01
CA LEU A 72 -15.55 -12.35 -5.90
C LEU A 72 -15.05 -11.80 -4.56
N LEU A 73 -13.85 -11.24 -4.53
CA LEU A 73 -13.30 -10.62 -3.32
C LEU A 73 -14.08 -9.35 -2.94
N ALA A 74 -14.43 -8.49 -3.90
CA ALA A 74 -15.25 -7.31 -3.65
C ALA A 74 -16.61 -7.68 -3.07
N LEU A 75 -17.28 -8.70 -3.65
CA LEU A 75 -18.53 -9.22 -3.12
C LEU A 75 -18.35 -9.79 -1.71
N TYR A 76 -17.31 -10.57 -1.47
CA TYR A 76 -17.00 -11.13 -0.16
C TYR A 76 -16.82 -10.03 0.89
N LEU A 77 -16.04 -8.98 0.58
CA LEU A 77 -15.84 -7.86 1.50
C LEU A 77 -17.14 -7.10 1.79
N CYS A 78 -18.02 -6.92 0.81
CA CYS A 78 -19.35 -6.34 1.04
C CYS A 78 -20.24 -7.20 1.95
N LEU A 79 -20.11 -8.54 1.89
CA LEU A 79 -20.93 -9.46 2.68
C LEU A 79 -20.34 -9.72 4.07
N GLN A 80 -19.04 -9.60 4.27
CA GLN A 80 -18.37 -9.92 5.52
C GLN A 80 -18.95 -9.16 6.74
N PRO A 81 -19.25 -7.85 6.68
CA PRO A 81 -19.89 -7.14 7.80
C PRO A 81 -21.32 -7.61 8.12
N LEU A 82 -21.98 -8.27 7.19
CA LEU A 82 -23.29 -8.87 7.43
C LEU A 82 -23.22 -10.24 8.10
N ILE A 83 -22.06 -10.90 7.99
CA ILE A 83 -21.79 -12.24 8.54
C ILE A 83 -21.16 -12.13 9.93
N LEU A 84 -20.27 -11.14 10.14
CA LEU A 84 -19.46 -10.98 11.34
C LEU A 84 -19.97 -9.80 12.16
N ALA A 85 -20.40 -10.04 13.38
CA ALA A 85 -20.93 -9.02 14.30
C ALA A 85 -19.85 -8.13 14.93
N ASN A 86 -18.57 -8.47 14.77
CA ASN A 86 -17.43 -7.77 15.37
C ASN A 86 -16.76 -6.74 14.45
N ILE A 87 -17.40 -6.39 13.33
CA ILE A 87 -16.89 -5.36 12.42
C ILE A 87 -17.58 -4.02 12.76
N ASP A 88 -16.88 -3.19 13.53
CA ASP A 88 -17.38 -1.89 13.97
C ASP A 88 -17.33 -0.80 12.87
N PHE A 89 -16.46 -1.00 11.87
CA PHE A 89 -16.27 -0.07 10.75
C PHE A 89 -16.47 -0.76 9.39
N PRO A 90 -17.70 -1.12 9.00
CA PRO A 90 -17.98 -1.78 7.72
C PRO A 90 -17.57 -0.93 6.50
N GLY A 91 -17.43 0.38 6.67
CA GLY A 91 -16.98 1.29 5.62
C GLY A 91 -15.60 0.94 5.05
N LEU A 92 -14.70 0.40 5.85
CA LEU A 92 -13.38 -0.06 5.37
C LEU A 92 -13.52 -1.22 4.38
N ASN A 93 -14.43 -2.15 4.65
CA ASN A 93 -14.76 -3.22 3.71
C ASN A 93 -15.33 -2.65 2.40
N TYR A 94 -16.22 -1.64 2.49
CA TYR A 94 -16.86 -1.03 1.32
C TYR A 94 -15.89 -0.19 0.50
N VAL A 95 -14.98 0.55 1.14
CA VAL A 95 -13.92 1.29 0.44
C VAL A 95 -13.02 0.33 -0.33
N SER A 96 -12.54 -0.74 0.32
CA SER A 96 -11.71 -1.75 -0.37
C SER A 96 -12.47 -2.46 -1.50
N ALA A 97 -13.77 -2.70 -1.35
CA ALA A 97 -14.61 -3.23 -2.44
C ALA A 97 -14.74 -2.24 -3.61
N LEU A 98 -14.80 -0.92 -3.36
CA LEU A 98 -14.79 0.11 -4.40
C LEU A 98 -13.44 0.18 -5.11
N GLU A 99 -12.33 0.06 -4.39
CA GLU A 99 -10.99 -0.02 -4.98
C GLU A 99 -10.85 -1.24 -5.90
N LEU A 100 -11.37 -2.41 -5.48
CA LEU A 100 -11.42 -3.61 -6.32
C LEU A 100 -12.31 -3.40 -7.55
N LEU A 101 -13.41 -2.68 -7.45
CA LEU A 101 -14.25 -2.31 -8.60
C LEU A 101 -13.48 -1.43 -9.60
N LEU A 102 -12.73 -0.44 -9.12
CA LEU A 102 -11.85 0.35 -9.97
C LEU A 102 -10.76 -0.52 -10.62
N CYS A 103 -10.19 -1.45 -9.89
CA CYS A 103 -9.26 -2.45 -10.45
C CYS A 103 -9.90 -3.33 -11.54
N ILE A 104 -11.17 -3.66 -11.44
CA ILE A 104 -11.93 -4.34 -12.51
C ILE A 104 -12.01 -3.44 -13.75
N PHE A 105 -12.31 -2.15 -13.59
CA PHE A 105 -12.34 -1.19 -14.70
C PHE A 105 -10.97 -1.07 -15.38
N LEU A 106 -9.90 -1.02 -14.58
CA LEU A 106 -8.52 -1.03 -15.08
C LEU A 106 -8.24 -2.30 -15.89
N ALA A 107 -8.54 -3.48 -15.31
CA ALA A 107 -8.28 -4.76 -15.95
C ALA A 107 -8.97 -4.89 -17.31
N ILE A 108 -10.22 -4.45 -17.41
CA ILE A 108 -11.00 -4.43 -18.66
C ILE A 108 -10.34 -3.49 -19.68
N SER A 109 -9.92 -2.29 -19.24
CA SER A 109 -9.26 -1.29 -20.09
C SER A 109 -7.95 -1.83 -20.69
N ILE A 110 -7.07 -2.34 -19.83
CA ILE A 110 -5.77 -2.91 -20.21
C ILE A 110 -5.94 -4.09 -21.18
N SER A 111 -6.85 -5.01 -20.86
CA SER A 111 -7.13 -6.17 -21.72
C SER A 111 -7.65 -5.74 -23.08
N THR A 112 -8.53 -4.74 -23.14
CA THR A 112 -9.08 -4.22 -24.40
C THR A 112 -8.02 -3.51 -25.24
N ILE A 113 -7.19 -2.64 -24.63
CA ILE A 113 -6.07 -1.98 -25.31
C ILE A 113 -5.08 -3.02 -25.85
N LYS A 114 -4.68 -3.98 -25.00
CA LYS A 114 -3.73 -5.04 -25.37
C LYS A 114 -4.29 -5.92 -26.51
N ASN A 115 -5.59 -6.21 -26.50
CA ASN A 115 -6.20 -7.01 -27.57
C ASN A 115 -6.32 -6.24 -28.90
N THR A 116 -6.43 -4.92 -28.83
CA THR A 116 -6.49 -4.03 -30.02
C THR A 116 -5.11 -3.81 -30.64
N TYR A 117 -4.08 -3.56 -29.85
CA TYR A 117 -2.74 -3.16 -30.33
C TYR A 117 -1.67 -4.24 -30.17
N GLY A 118 -1.98 -5.31 -29.47
CA GLY A 118 -1.04 -6.39 -29.15
C GLY A 118 -0.25 -6.16 -27.86
N LEU A 119 0.26 -7.28 -27.32
CA LEU A 119 1.01 -7.30 -26.06
C LEU A 119 2.29 -6.45 -26.12
N ARG A 120 3.02 -6.52 -27.23
CA ARG A 120 4.27 -5.76 -27.44
C ARG A 120 4.03 -4.25 -27.32
N TYR A 121 2.98 -3.73 -27.95
CA TYR A 121 2.64 -2.31 -27.85
C TYR A 121 2.31 -1.92 -26.41
N MET A 122 1.44 -2.70 -25.75
CA MET A 122 1.01 -2.40 -24.40
C MET A 122 2.18 -2.40 -23.40
N LEU A 123 3.02 -3.44 -23.45
CA LEU A 123 4.18 -3.54 -22.58
C LEU A 123 5.25 -2.46 -22.88
N THR A 124 5.43 -2.08 -24.15
CA THR A 124 6.32 -0.97 -24.54
C THR A 124 5.84 0.35 -23.93
N SER A 125 4.55 0.66 -24.05
CA SER A 125 3.98 1.90 -23.48
C SER A 125 4.07 1.93 -21.96
N LEU A 126 3.75 0.82 -21.30
CA LEU A 126 3.90 0.66 -19.86
C LEU A 126 5.36 0.82 -19.42
N SER A 127 6.29 0.21 -20.17
CA SER A 127 7.73 0.30 -19.84
C SER A 127 8.26 1.72 -19.94
N TYR A 128 7.76 2.54 -20.87
CA TYR A 128 8.09 3.97 -20.91
C TYR A 128 7.55 4.71 -19.69
N ALA A 129 6.29 4.48 -19.30
CA ALA A 129 5.72 5.12 -18.10
C ALA A 129 6.51 4.75 -16.84
N LEU A 130 6.74 3.44 -16.61
CA LEU A 130 7.50 2.96 -15.45
C LEU A 130 8.94 3.50 -15.44
N LEU A 131 9.61 3.57 -16.60
CA LEU A 131 10.97 4.11 -16.69
C LEU A 131 11.01 5.61 -16.37
N ILE A 132 10.07 6.39 -16.90
CA ILE A 132 9.97 7.84 -16.62
C ILE A 132 9.76 8.06 -15.13
N GLY A 133 8.79 7.39 -14.53
CA GLY A 133 8.52 7.51 -13.10
C GLY A 133 9.72 7.07 -12.24
N ALA A 134 10.37 5.97 -12.60
CA ALA A 134 11.55 5.48 -11.90
C ALA A 134 12.73 6.47 -11.99
N ILE A 135 12.97 7.10 -13.17
CA ILE A 135 14.01 8.13 -13.31
C ILE A 135 13.69 9.31 -12.38
N LEU A 136 12.45 9.80 -12.36
CA LEU A 136 12.07 10.92 -11.49
C LEU A 136 12.24 10.55 -10.01
N GLN A 137 11.81 9.36 -9.62
CA GLN A 137 12.01 8.88 -8.25
C GLN A 137 13.49 8.72 -7.87
N THR A 138 14.36 8.27 -8.81
CA THR A 138 15.79 8.17 -8.53
C THR A 138 16.45 9.55 -8.35
N LEU A 139 15.98 10.58 -9.04
CA LEU A 139 16.44 11.96 -8.84
C LEU A 139 16.03 12.46 -7.45
N ILE A 140 14.78 12.24 -7.05
CA ILE A 140 14.28 12.56 -5.70
C ILE A 140 15.11 11.83 -4.64
N GLY A 141 15.28 10.51 -4.80
CA GLY A 141 16.07 9.69 -3.88
C GLY A 141 17.54 10.14 -3.81
N PHE A 142 18.12 10.62 -4.90
CA PHE A 142 19.48 11.17 -4.92
C PHE A 142 19.58 12.50 -4.15
N ILE A 143 18.57 13.37 -4.26
CA ILE A 143 18.47 14.61 -3.47
C ILE A 143 18.40 14.26 -1.97
N GLN A 144 17.61 13.25 -1.59
CA GLN A 144 17.55 12.74 -0.21
C GLN A 144 18.91 12.18 0.23
N TYR A 145 19.59 11.41 -0.63
CA TYR A 145 20.89 10.79 -0.36
C TYR A 145 22.00 11.80 -0.12
N THR A 146 22.03 12.88 -0.89
CA THR A 146 23.03 13.94 -0.75
C THR A 146 22.73 14.94 0.38
N GLY A 147 21.57 14.82 1.04
CA GLY A 147 21.16 15.76 2.09
C GLY A 147 20.83 17.17 1.59
N THR A 148 20.54 17.32 0.29
CA THR A 148 20.24 18.62 -0.35
C THR A 148 18.75 18.95 -0.42
N THR A 149 17.91 18.24 0.35
CA THR A 149 16.44 18.42 0.38
C THR A 149 16.03 19.85 0.74
N SER A 150 16.77 20.51 1.64
CA SER A 150 16.48 21.89 2.06
C SER A 150 16.48 22.92 0.92
N TYR A 151 17.18 22.66 -0.18
CA TYR A 151 17.15 23.55 -1.36
C TYR A 151 15.84 23.46 -2.15
N PHE A 152 15.03 22.41 -1.92
CA PHE A 152 13.81 22.13 -2.66
C PHE A 152 12.54 22.38 -1.82
N GLY A 153 12.69 22.69 -0.52
CA GLY A 153 11.58 22.93 0.39
C GLY A 153 10.56 21.77 0.37
N ASP A 154 9.30 22.11 0.40
CA ASP A 154 8.18 21.15 0.44
C ASP A 154 8.00 20.35 -0.86
N MET A 155 8.78 20.62 -1.91
CA MET A 155 8.72 19.83 -3.15
C MET A 155 9.25 18.40 -2.96
N ILE A 156 10.10 18.18 -1.97
CA ILE A 156 10.69 16.87 -1.66
C ILE A 156 10.18 16.41 -0.30
N PHE A 157 9.42 15.30 -0.28
CA PHE A 157 9.02 14.68 0.97
C PHE A 157 10.24 14.18 1.73
N TYR A 158 10.51 14.80 2.87
CA TYR A 158 11.64 14.46 3.73
C TYR A 158 11.43 14.99 5.14
N ASP A 159 11.60 14.13 6.14
CA ASP A 159 11.57 14.54 7.53
C ASP A 159 12.95 15.05 7.96
N SER A 160 13.09 16.37 8.07
CA SER A 160 14.32 17.02 8.49
C SER A 160 14.60 16.90 9.99
N SER A 161 13.57 16.64 10.80
CA SER A 161 13.71 16.47 12.26
C SER A 161 14.32 15.11 12.61
N HIS A 162 14.09 14.11 11.74
CA HIS A 162 14.69 12.79 11.84
C HIS A 162 15.46 12.47 10.56
N PRO A 163 16.69 13.01 10.36
CA PRO A 163 17.49 12.74 9.18
C PRO A 163 17.66 11.24 9.04
N THR A 164 16.89 10.65 8.12
CA THR A 164 16.86 9.21 8.00
C THR A 164 18.05 8.75 7.18
N THR A 165 18.59 7.60 7.56
CA THR A 165 19.50 6.82 6.73
C THR A 165 18.75 6.11 5.58
N ASN A 166 17.47 6.45 5.37
CA ASN A 166 16.59 5.78 4.44
C ASN A 166 16.32 6.66 3.23
N ILE A 167 16.53 6.13 2.05
CA ILE A 167 16.15 6.73 0.79
C ILE A 167 14.84 6.08 0.34
N PHE A 168 13.80 6.87 0.17
CA PHE A 168 12.45 6.38 -0.12
C PHE A 168 11.71 7.15 -1.23
N GLY A 169 12.35 8.16 -1.84
CA GLY A 169 11.67 9.01 -2.82
C GLY A 169 10.45 9.72 -2.21
N HIS A 170 9.32 9.71 -2.91
CA HIS A 170 8.03 10.18 -2.37
C HIS A 170 7.15 9.03 -1.83
N PHE A 171 7.63 7.78 -1.83
CA PHE A 171 6.86 6.63 -1.29
C PHE A 171 6.79 6.60 0.23
N GLY A 172 7.63 7.34 0.93
CA GLY A 172 7.74 7.29 2.39
C GLY A 172 8.32 5.97 2.96
N GLN A 173 8.56 4.96 2.10
CA GLN A 173 9.09 3.65 2.49
C GLN A 173 10.11 3.12 1.48
N ARG A 174 11.31 2.75 1.97
CA ARG A 174 12.42 2.25 1.13
C ARG A 174 12.10 1.02 0.30
N ASN A 175 11.31 0.07 0.85
CA ASN A 175 10.99 -1.17 0.14
C ASN A 175 10.00 -0.91 -1.00
N HIS A 176 9.05 0.01 -0.84
CA HIS A 176 8.16 0.47 -1.91
C HIS A 176 8.93 1.19 -3.02
N TYR A 177 9.84 2.08 -2.63
CA TYR A 177 10.75 2.75 -3.57
C TYR A 177 11.55 1.73 -4.40
N ALA A 178 12.21 0.77 -3.74
CA ALA A 178 13.00 -0.27 -4.41
C ALA A 178 12.14 -1.19 -5.30
N HIS A 179 10.92 -1.51 -4.88
CA HIS A 179 9.95 -2.26 -5.69
C HIS A 179 9.64 -1.54 -6.99
N TYR A 180 9.26 -0.27 -6.91
CA TYR A 180 8.94 0.55 -8.07
C TYR A 180 10.14 0.74 -9.01
N LEU A 181 11.33 1.02 -8.47
CA LEU A 181 12.56 1.10 -9.26
C LEU A 181 12.90 -0.22 -9.97
N SER A 182 12.58 -1.36 -9.35
CA SER A 182 12.77 -2.67 -9.99
C SER A 182 11.84 -2.84 -11.20
N TRP A 183 10.57 -2.42 -11.10
CA TRP A 183 9.68 -2.36 -12.27
C TRP A 183 10.25 -1.46 -13.38
N GLY A 184 10.73 -0.27 -13.03
CA GLY A 184 11.39 0.66 -13.96
C GLY A 184 12.62 0.05 -14.62
N THR A 185 13.44 -0.69 -13.86
CA THR A 185 14.62 -1.39 -14.38
C THR A 185 14.26 -2.51 -15.35
N PHE A 186 13.23 -3.31 -15.06
CA PHE A 186 12.74 -4.31 -16.01
C PHE A 186 12.12 -3.66 -17.25
N GLY A 187 11.47 -2.52 -17.11
CA GLY A 187 11.01 -1.70 -18.23
C GLY A 187 12.16 -1.20 -19.10
N LEU A 188 13.23 -0.69 -18.50
CA LEU A 188 14.46 -0.27 -19.18
C LEU A 188 15.09 -1.42 -19.97
N ILE A 189 15.24 -2.60 -19.35
CA ILE A 189 15.76 -3.81 -19.99
C ILE A 189 14.88 -4.21 -21.18
N TYR A 190 13.57 -4.19 -21.01
CA TYR A 190 12.63 -4.52 -22.07
C TYR A 190 12.72 -3.55 -23.25
N LEU A 191 12.76 -2.24 -23.02
CA LEU A 191 12.90 -1.23 -24.07
C LEU A 191 14.19 -1.39 -24.87
N TYR A 192 15.31 -1.69 -24.20
CA TYR A 192 16.56 -1.98 -24.87
C TYR A 192 16.52 -3.30 -25.64
N GLN A 193 15.90 -4.34 -25.08
CA GLN A 193 15.68 -5.63 -25.75
C GLN A 193 14.87 -5.45 -27.05
N GLN A 194 13.87 -4.56 -27.04
CA GLN A 194 13.05 -4.22 -28.19
C GLN A 194 13.69 -3.17 -29.13
N ARG A 195 14.96 -2.83 -28.93
CA ARG A 195 15.72 -1.83 -29.72
C ARG A 195 15.07 -0.43 -29.73
N ARG A 196 14.36 -0.07 -28.65
CA ARG A 196 13.75 1.25 -28.47
C ARG A 196 14.68 2.27 -27.83
N LEU A 197 15.79 1.80 -27.27
CA LEU A 197 16.84 2.63 -26.68
C LEU A 197 18.18 2.27 -27.30
N SER A 198 19.05 3.26 -27.46
CA SER A 198 20.45 3.05 -27.87
C SER A 198 21.28 2.51 -26.69
N ALA A 199 22.39 1.84 -26.98
CA ALA A 199 23.33 1.38 -25.95
C ALA A 199 23.92 2.57 -25.15
N LYS A 200 24.14 3.71 -25.82
CA LYS A 200 24.66 4.96 -25.20
C LYS A 200 23.73 5.50 -24.09
N LEU A 201 22.42 5.21 -24.18
CA LEU A 201 21.45 5.62 -23.17
C LEU A 201 21.17 4.49 -22.17
N PHE A 202 21.12 3.25 -22.64
CA PHE A 202 20.79 2.09 -21.82
C PHE A 202 21.79 1.85 -20.69
N TYR A 203 23.08 1.77 -20.99
CA TYR A 203 24.08 1.42 -19.99
C TYR A 203 24.22 2.48 -18.87
N PRO A 204 24.29 3.80 -19.17
CA PRO A 204 24.29 4.80 -18.11
C PRO A 204 23.03 4.75 -17.23
N LEU A 205 21.85 4.57 -17.83
CA LEU A 205 20.60 4.44 -17.07
C LEU A 205 20.59 3.17 -16.21
N LEU A 206 21.10 2.04 -16.73
CA LEU A 206 21.20 0.81 -15.97
C LEU A 206 22.10 0.95 -14.74
N LEU A 207 23.26 1.58 -14.90
CA LEU A 207 24.17 1.87 -13.79
C LEU A 207 23.52 2.83 -12.79
N TRP A 208 22.83 3.87 -13.25
CA TRP A 208 22.10 4.81 -12.38
C TRP A 208 20.99 4.13 -11.59
N MET A 209 20.19 3.26 -12.24
CA MET A 209 19.15 2.47 -11.56
C MET A 209 19.75 1.50 -10.53
N SER A 210 20.84 0.81 -10.88
CA SER A 210 21.51 -0.11 -9.96
C SER A 210 22.09 0.63 -8.74
N PHE A 211 22.70 1.78 -8.94
CA PHE A 211 23.13 2.66 -7.85
C PHE A 211 21.95 3.10 -6.96
N SER A 212 20.85 3.55 -7.57
CA SER A 212 19.66 3.99 -6.85
C SER A 212 18.99 2.87 -6.05
N LEU A 213 19.00 1.65 -6.56
CA LEU A 213 18.55 0.46 -5.84
C LEU A 213 19.44 0.16 -4.63
N THR A 214 20.77 0.31 -4.77
CA THR A 214 21.73 0.12 -3.67
C THR A 214 21.52 1.13 -2.55
N ILE A 215 21.40 2.43 -2.87
CA ILE A 215 21.20 3.48 -1.84
C ILE A 215 19.84 3.38 -1.13
N SER A 216 18.87 2.65 -1.70
CA SER A 216 17.60 2.36 -1.00
C SER A 216 17.81 1.50 0.25
N ALA A 217 18.92 0.79 0.35
CA ALA A 217 19.23 -0.18 1.39
C ALA A 217 18.15 -1.26 1.58
N SER A 218 17.37 -1.58 0.54
CA SER A 218 16.31 -2.59 0.57
C SER A 218 16.88 -3.98 0.25
N ARG A 219 16.81 -4.89 1.21
CA ARG A 219 17.22 -6.30 1.03
C ARG A 219 16.37 -7.06 0.02
N SER A 220 15.13 -6.65 -0.16
CA SER A 220 14.18 -7.30 -1.07
C SER A 220 14.62 -7.25 -2.53
N VAL A 221 15.47 -6.29 -2.92
CA VAL A 221 16.01 -6.15 -4.28
C VAL A 221 16.72 -7.41 -4.74
N PHE A 222 17.48 -8.07 -3.85
CA PHE A 222 18.20 -9.32 -4.18
C PHE A 222 17.23 -10.43 -4.57
N ILE A 223 16.08 -10.51 -3.88
CA ILE A 223 15.02 -11.49 -4.19
C ILE A 223 14.41 -11.18 -5.56
N TYR A 224 14.14 -9.90 -5.87
CA TYR A 224 13.54 -9.48 -7.14
C TYR A 224 14.43 -9.86 -8.32
N PHE A 225 15.73 -9.59 -8.22
CA PHE A 225 16.67 -9.94 -9.28
C PHE A 225 16.97 -11.44 -9.36
N ALA A 226 16.95 -12.17 -8.24
CA ALA A 226 17.03 -13.63 -8.24
C ALA A 226 15.83 -14.25 -9.00
N ILE A 227 14.61 -13.80 -8.74
CA ILE A 227 13.40 -14.21 -9.45
C ILE A 227 13.53 -13.92 -10.95
N ALA A 228 14.03 -12.73 -11.31
CA ALA A 228 14.22 -12.34 -12.70
C ALA A 228 15.26 -13.21 -13.41
N LEU A 229 16.36 -13.58 -12.73
CA LEU A 229 17.36 -14.54 -13.25
C LEU A 229 16.75 -15.92 -13.46
N ILE A 230 15.91 -16.41 -12.53
CA ILE A 230 15.25 -17.71 -12.65
C ILE A 230 14.32 -17.73 -13.89
N PHE A 231 13.45 -16.73 -14.04
CA PHE A 231 12.53 -16.69 -15.19
C PHE A 231 13.25 -16.50 -16.52
N SER A 232 14.22 -15.59 -16.59
CA SER A 232 14.99 -15.37 -17.82
C SER A 232 15.92 -16.52 -18.15
N GLY A 233 16.53 -17.15 -17.15
CA GLY A 233 17.34 -18.36 -17.31
C GLY A 233 16.50 -19.53 -17.81
N SER A 234 15.35 -19.79 -17.18
CA SER A 234 14.40 -20.82 -17.66
C SER A 234 13.98 -20.58 -19.12
N PHE A 235 13.70 -19.32 -19.48
CA PHE A 235 13.38 -18.96 -20.86
C PHE A 235 14.54 -19.24 -21.81
N TYR A 236 15.78 -18.89 -21.42
CA TYR A 236 16.97 -19.14 -22.22
C TYR A 236 17.21 -20.64 -22.42
N PHE A 237 17.18 -21.44 -21.35
CA PHE A 237 17.43 -22.89 -21.44
C PHE A 237 16.35 -23.63 -22.25
N ASN A 238 15.11 -23.15 -22.23
CA ASN A 238 14.03 -23.74 -22.99
C ASN A 238 14.04 -23.36 -24.49
N LYS A 239 14.37 -22.12 -24.83
CA LYS A 239 14.32 -21.61 -26.22
C LYS A 239 15.65 -21.66 -26.94
N ARG A 240 16.77 -21.47 -26.23
CA ARG A 240 18.14 -21.47 -26.74
C ARG A 240 18.36 -20.61 -27.98
N ASN A 241 17.61 -19.53 -28.15
CA ASN A 241 17.74 -18.62 -29.26
C ASN A 241 18.46 -17.31 -28.86
N HIS A 242 18.82 -16.49 -29.83
CA HIS A 242 19.53 -15.22 -29.61
C HIS A 242 18.74 -14.25 -28.72
N GLU A 243 17.43 -14.20 -28.87
CA GLU A 243 16.56 -13.28 -28.14
C GLU A 243 16.48 -13.62 -26.65
N SER A 244 16.29 -14.91 -26.32
CA SER A 244 16.26 -15.39 -24.93
C SER A 244 17.63 -15.27 -24.26
N LYS A 245 18.73 -15.58 -24.98
CA LYS A 245 20.11 -15.39 -24.49
C LYS A 245 20.35 -13.92 -24.16
N ARG A 246 20.00 -13.01 -25.08
CA ARG A 246 20.18 -11.57 -24.89
C ARG A 246 19.43 -11.07 -23.64
N LEU A 247 18.17 -11.47 -23.46
CA LEU A 247 17.39 -11.10 -22.28
C LEU A 247 18.04 -11.57 -20.99
N PHE A 248 18.45 -12.85 -20.95
CA PHE A 248 19.15 -13.41 -19.78
C PHE A 248 20.44 -12.63 -19.47
N CYS A 249 21.28 -12.36 -20.49
CA CYS A 249 22.51 -11.60 -20.33
C CYS A 249 22.24 -10.16 -19.81
N LEU A 250 21.16 -9.50 -20.25
CA LEU A 250 20.81 -8.15 -19.79
C LEU A 250 20.39 -8.16 -18.32
N ILE A 251 19.59 -9.14 -17.90
CA ILE A 251 19.17 -9.29 -16.49
C ILE A 251 20.39 -9.65 -15.62
N ALA A 252 21.26 -10.55 -16.11
CA ALA A 252 22.50 -10.88 -15.42
C ALA A 252 23.43 -9.67 -15.29
N CYS A 253 23.57 -8.85 -16.34
CA CYS A 253 24.34 -7.60 -16.31
C CYS A 253 23.77 -6.63 -15.26
N ALA A 254 22.46 -6.46 -15.19
CA ALA A 254 21.81 -5.62 -14.18
C ALA A 254 22.07 -6.15 -12.75
N THR A 255 21.98 -7.46 -12.56
CA THR A 255 22.28 -8.11 -11.28
C THR A 255 23.74 -7.91 -10.88
N ILE A 256 24.68 -8.09 -11.81
CA ILE A 256 26.11 -7.86 -11.56
C ILE A 256 26.37 -6.40 -11.22
N ALA A 257 25.74 -5.45 -11.93
CA ALA A 257 25.87 -4.03 -11.63
C ALA A 257 25.36 -3.69 -10.22
N LEU A 258 24.24 -4.26 -9.80
CA LEU A 258 23.70 -4.10 -8.45
C LEU A 258 24.72 -4.61 -7.40
N PHE A 259 25.23 -5.83 -7.54
CA PHE A 259 26.22 -6.38 -6.60
C PHE A 259 27.55 -5.62 -6.63
N ALA A 260 27.96 -5.08 -7.77
CA ALA A 260 29.15 -4.23 -7.86
C ALA A 260 28.95 -2.92 -7.06
N PHE A 261 27.80 -2.26 -7.17
CA PHE A 261 27.49 -1.09 -6.37
C PHE A 261 27.40 -1.40 -4.87
N GLU A 262 26.81 -2.54 -4.49
CA GLU A 262 26.80 -2.97 -3.08
C GLU A 262 28.22 -3.21 -2.54
N TYR A 263 29.09 -3.84 -3.31
CA TYR A 263 30.47 -4.08 -2.91
C TYR A 263 31.29 -2.78 -2.79
N PHE A 264 31.14 -1.87 -3.76
CA PHE A 264 31.86 -0.58 -3.76
C PHE A 264 31.13 0.51 -2.94
N TYR A 265 30.01 0.20 -2.33
CA TYR A 265 29.17 1.16 -1.61
C TYR A 265 29.94 1.97 -0.55
N PRO A 266 30.81 1.37 0.31
CA PRO A 266 31.53 2.14 1.33
C PRO A 266 32.47 3.21 0.72
N LEU A 267 33.03 2.93 -0.47
CA LEU A 267 33.87 3.88 -1.18
C LEU A 267 33.05 5.03 -1.80
N ILE A 268 31.94 4.66 -2.48
CA ILE A 268 31.04 5.61 -3.15
C ILE A 268 30.41 6.53 -2.12
N HIS A 269 29.97 5.99 -0.97
CA HIS A 269 29.35 6.75 0.09
C HIS A 269 30.26 7.89 0.60
N LYS A 270 31.54 7.64 0.78
CA LYS A 270 32.52 8.66 1.20
C LYS A 270 32.67 9.83 0.21
N LEU A 271 32.32 9.62 -1.07
CA LEU A 271 32.43 10.68 -2.10
C LEU A 271 31.23 11.64 -2.09
N PHE A 272 30.06 11.18 -1.67
CA PHE A 272 28.81 11.93 -1.82
C PHE A 272 28.20 12.44 -0.51
N THR A 273 28.59 11.89 0.64
CA THR A 273 27.96 12.25 1.92
C THR A 273 28.99 12.42 3.03
N ALA A 274 28.79 13.47 3.85
CA ALA A 274 29.52 13.66 5.10
C ALA A 274 28.92 12.87 6.29
N HIS A 275 27.77 12.24 6.11
CA HIS A 275 27.03 11.53 7.18
C HIS A 275 27.41 10.06 7.23
N ASN A 276 27.91 9.61 8.38
CA ASN A 276 28.49 8.29 8.59
C ASN A 276 27.47 7.15 8.79
N ASN A 277 26.16 7.38 8.63
CA ASN A 277 25.13 6.47 9.13
C ASN A 277 24.36 5.68 8.05
N PHE A 278 24.76 5.74 6.78
CA PHE A 278 24.11 4.96 5.73
C PHE A 278 24.61 3.50 5.71
N SER A 279 23.68 2.57 5.70
CA SER A 279 23.96 1.14 5.47
C SER A 279 23.46 0.72 4.10
N SER A 280 24.22 -0.14 3.40
CA SER A 280 23.73 -0.79 2.17
C SER A 280 22.79 -1.96 2.49
N GLY A 281 22.14 -2.51 1.46
CA GLY A 281 21.27 -3.68 1.61
C GLY A 281 22.00 -4.88 2.21
N LEU A 282 23.22 -5.17 1.75
CA LEU A 282 24.06 -6.25 2.28
C LEU A 282 24.52 -5.96 3.71
N GLY A 283 24.98 -4.74 4.02
CA GLY A 283 25.41 -4.36 5.37
C GLY A 283 24.31 -4.51 6.42
N ARG A 284 23.04 -4.41 6.03
CA ARG A 284 21.90 -4.65 6.91
C ARG A 284 21.56 -6.12 7.14
N ILE A 285 21.97 -7.02 6.25
CA ILE A 285 21.79 -8.48 6.47
C ILE A 285 22.63 -8.92 7.66
N ASP A 286 23.83 -8.38 7.81
CA ASP A 286 24.74 -8.73 8.90
C ASP A 286 24.34 -8.09 10.25
N SER A 287 23.69 -6.93 10.23
CA SER A 287 23.39 -6.15 11.45
C SER A 287 22.02 -6.42 12.08
N GLU A 288 21.06 -6.93 11.33
CA GLU A 288 19.71 -7.23 11.83
C GLU A 288 19.43 -8.74 11.71
N SER A 289 19.34 -9.45 12.82
CA SER A 289 18.77 -10.80 12.87
C SER A 289 17.28 -10.74 12.46
N GLY A 290 17.06 -10.88 11.17
CA GLY A 290 15.95 -10.35 10.39
C GLY A 290 14.53 -10.82 10.64
N THR A 291 14.23 -11.76 11.56
CA THR A 291 12.86 -12.29 11.72
C THR A 291 12.18 -11.87 13.03
N GLY A 292 12.89 -11.25 13.97
CA GLY A 292 12.40 -11.05 15.32
C GLY A 292 10.96 -10.48 15.40
N ARG A 293 10.74 -9.25 14.98
CA ARG A 293 9.42 -8.60 15.06
C ARG A 293 8.40 -9.21 14.10
N ARG A 294 8.78 -9.40 12.83
CA ARG A 294 7.89 -9.98 11.81
C ARG A 294 7.50 -11.40 12.12
N GLY A 295 8.43 -12.21 12.67
CA GLY A 295 8.14 -13.56 13.12
C GLY A 295 7.02 -13.60 14.16
N VAL A 296 7.07 -12.70 15.15
CA VAL A 296 6.00 -12.57 16.16
C VAL A 296 4.67 -12.19 15.50
N GLU A 297 4.66 -11.24 14.56
CA GLU A 297 3.42 -10.87 13.88
C GLU A 297 2.88 -12.00 12.99
N TRP A 298 3.74 -12.81 12.38
CA TRP A 298 3.32 -14.02 11.65
C TRP A 298 2.68 -15.06 12.57
N ASP A 299 3.27 -15.30 13.73
CA ASP A 299 2.71 -16.20 14.75
C ASP A 299 1.36 -15.70 15.26
N LYS A 300 1.20 -14.40 15.54
CA LYS A 300 -0.07 -13.78 15.91
C LYS A 300 -1.12 -13.93 14.81
N ALA A 301 -0.79 -13.62 13.55
CA ALA A 301 -1.71 -13.77 12.43
C ALA A 301 -2.16 -15.23 12.26
N TRP A 302 -1.26 -16.19 12.47
CA TRP A 302 -1.58 -17.60 12.47
C TRP A 302 -2.51 -18.02 13.64
N LEU A 303 -2.32 -17.44 14.83
CA LEU A 303 -3.22 -17.65 15.97
C LEU A 303 -4.61 -17.07 15.69
N VAL A 304 -4.71 -15.88 15.11
CA VAL A 304 -5.98 -15.28 14.69
C VAL A 304 -6.69 -16.19 13.68
N PHE A 305 -5.98 -16.66 12.65
CA PHE A 305 -6.54 -17.59 11.67
C PHE A 305 -7.06 -18.87 12.32
N LYS A 306 -6.33 -19.48 13.26
CA LYS A 306 -6.80 -20.69 13.97
C LYS A 306 -8.10 -20.44 14.73
N SER A 307 -8.28 -19.25 15.27
CA SER A 307 -9.49 -18.89 16.02
C SER A 307 -10.66 -18.57 15.09
N TYR A 308 -10.40 -18.08 13.87
CA TYR A 308 -11.43 -17.66 12.91
C TYR A 308 -11.16 -18.22 11.50
N PRO A 309 -11.15 -19.57 11.29
CA PRO A 309 -10.57 -20.18 10.10
C PRO A 309 -11.38 -19.97 8.82
N ILE A 310 -12.70 -19.82 8.88
CA ILE A 310 -13.57 -19.82 7.69
C ILE A 310 -13.70 -18.42 7.11
N PHE A 311 -14.14 -17.44 7.91
CA PHE A 311 -14.44 -16.07 7.48
C PHE A 311 -13.37 -15.05 7.91
N GLY A 312 -12.38 -15.46 8.70
CA GLY A 312 -11.41 -14.57 9.34
C GLY A 312 -12.02 -13.77 10.49
N TYR A 313 -11.20 -12.95 11.11
CA TYR A 313 -11.64 -12.06 12.18
C TYR A 313 -12.45 -10.86 11.67
N GLY A 314 -12.22 -10.45 10.42
CA GLY A 314 -12.80 -9.28 9.78
C GLY A 314 -11.72 -8.42 9.12
N TRP A 315 -12.08 -7.81 8.00
CA TRP A 315 -11.17 -6.96 7.21
C TRP A 315 -10.68 -5.77 8.04
N ASN A 316 -9.38 -5.51 7.99
CA ASN A 316 -8.69 -4.51 8.81
C ASN A 316 -8.76 -4.71 10.34
N GLY A 317 -9.19 -5.88 10.83
CA GLY A 317 -9.29 -6.18 12.26
C GLY A 317 -8.00 -6.69 12.90
N TYR A 318 -6.94 -6.90 12.12
CA TYR A 318 -5.69 -7.49 12.61
C TYR A 318 -5.01 -6.64 13.69
N ALA A 319 -5.04 -5.31 13.59
CA ALA A 319 -4.40 -4.40 14.55
C ALA A 319 -4.85 -4.67 16.00
N LYS A 320 -6.16 -4.77 16.22
CA LYS A 320 -6.74 -5.10 17.54
C LYS A 320 -6.25 -6.46 18.03
N GLN A 321 -6.30 -7.47 17.17
CA GLN A 321 -5.88 -8.83 17.53
C GLN A 321 -4.38 -8.91 17.82
N SER A 322 -3.54 -8.20 17.06
CA SER A 322 -2.11 -8.11 17.31
C SER A 322 -1.83 -7.59 18.72
N VAL A 323 -2.49 -6.50 19.16
CA VAL A 323 -2.32 -5.93 20.49
C VAL A 323 -2.82 -6.88 21.58
N LEU A 324 -4.00 -7.47 21.43
CA LEU A 324 -4.56 -8.40 22.41
C LEU A 324 -3.71 -9.68 22.60
N LEU A 325 -2.95 -10.06 21.59
CA LEU A 325 -2.06 -11.23 21.65
C LEU A 325 -0.66 -10.91 22.19
N HIS A 326 -0.29 -9.63 22.43
CA HIS A 326 1.01 -9.26 22.98
C HIS A 326 1.39 -9.99 24.28
N PRO A 327 0.46 -10.23 25.24
CA PRO A 327 0.80 -10.94 26.47
C PRO A 327 1.34 -12.37 26.25
N LEU A 328 1.06 -13.00 25.10
CA LEU A 328 1.63 -14.30 24.73
C LEU A 328 3.07 -14.22 24.23
N PHE A 329 3.58 -13.01 23.97
CA PHE A 329 4.90 -12.73 23.42
C PHE A 329 5.65 -11.72 24.30
N PRO A 330 6.17 -12.13 25.45
CA PRO A 330 6.65 -11.21 26.50
C PRO A 330 7.96 -10.46 26.20
N ASN A 331 8.53 -10.61 25.00
CA ASN A 331 9.73 -9.90 24.62
C ASN A 331 9.42 -8.44 24.25
N ALA A 332 9.64 -7.53 25.21
CA ALA A 332 9.37 -6.09 25.07
C ALA A 332 10.03 -5.43 23.84
N ALA A 333 11.23 -5.87 23.47
CA ALA A 333 11.92 -5.34 22.28
C ALA A 333 11.18 -5.64 20.95
N LEU A 334 10.33 -6.65 20.96
CA LEU A 334 9.52 -7.05 19.80
C LEU A 334 8.12 -6.41 19.79
N ASN A 335 7.69 -5.80 20.90
CA ASN A 335 6.32 -5.30 21.10
C ASN A 335 6.25 -3.77 21.16
N SER A 336 7.00 -3.03 20.37
CA SER A 336 7.14 -1.58 20.49
C SER A 336 6.43 -0.78 19.37
N GLY A 337 5.29 -1.24 18.89
CA GLY A 337 4.54 -0.48 17.86
C GLY A 337 3.23 -1.15 17.46
N LEU A 338 2.27 -0.37 17.00
CA LEU A 338 1.04 -0.89 16.42
C LEU A 338 1.31 -1.47 15.04
N PHE A 339 1.05 -2.75 14.88
CA PHE A 339 1.07 -3.42 13.59
C PHE A 339 -0.35 -3.55 13.04
N THR A 340 -0.68 -2.75 12.06
CA THR A 340 -1.96 -2.85 11.33
C THR A 340 -1.95 -4.00 10.32
N ASN A 341 -0.75 -4.52 10.01
CA ASN A 341 -0.54 -5.61 9.06
C ASN A 341 0.60 -6.53 9.54
N CYS A 342 0.46 -7.84 9.36
CA CYS A 342 1.48 -8.81 9.75
C CYS A 342 2.68 -8.88 8.78
N HIS A 343 2.74 -8.05 7.73
CA HIS A 343 3.79 -8.02 6.71
C HIS A 343 3.94 -9.34 5.94
N ASN A 344 2.85 -10.06 5.74
CA ASN A 344 2.78 -11.25 4.90
C ASN A 344 1.38 -11.41 4.32
N LEU A 345 1.26 -11.27 3.01
CA LEU A 345 -0.01 -11.31 2.28
C LEU A 345 -0.88 -12.53 2.63
N ILE A 346 -0.26 -13.72 2.68
CA ILE A 346 -1.01 -14.96 2.90
C ILE A 346 -1.56 -15.01 4.32
N LEU A 347 -0.72 -14.73 5.32
CA LEU A 347 -1.11 -14.75 6.72
C LEU A 347 -2.10 -13.65 7.05
N GLN A 348 -1.93 -12.45 6.47
CA GLN A 348 -2.88 -11.35 6.65
C GLN A 348 -4.26 -11.71 6.11
N LEU A 349 -4.34 -12.22 4.88
CA LEU A 349 -5.60 -12.65 4.28
C LEU A 349 -6.24 -13.79 5.09
N LEU A 350 -5.47 -14.78 5.55
CA LEU A 350 -5.98 -15.85 6.40
C LEU A 350 -6.54 -15.31 7.72
N ALA A 351 -5.84 -14.38 8.37
CA ALA A 351 -6.29 -13.80 9.64
C ALA A 351 -7.57 -12.96 9.48
N GLU A 352 -7.66 -12.14 8.44
CA GLU A 352 -8.77 -11.18 8.27
C GLU A 352 -9.95 -11.73 7.46
N THR A 353 -9.68 -12.61 6.47
CA THR A 353 -10.72 -13.09 5.55
C THR A 353 -10.91 -14.61 5.58
N GLY A 354 -10.13 -15.31 6.40
CA GLY A 354 -10.20 -16.77 6.53
C GLY A 354 -9.87 -17.49 5.23
N LEU A 355 -10.23 -18.77 5.18
CA LEU A 355 -10.02 -19.63 4.01
C LEU A 355 -10.80 -19.15 2.77
N ILE A 356 -11.95 -18.50 2.94
CA ILE A 356 -12.78 -18.08 1.81
C ILE A 356 -12.11 -16.93 1.07
N GLY A 357 -11.80 -15.80 1.74
CA GLY A 357 -11.21 -14.66 1.09
C GLY A 357 -9.77 -14.92 0.65
N ALA A 358 -8.93 -15.53 1.51
CA ALA A 358 -7.58 -15.95 1.15
C ALA A 358 -7.59 -16.91 -0.05
N GLY A 359 -8.50 -17.88 -0.08
CA GLY A 359 -8.65 -18.83 -1.19
C GLY A 359 -8.98 -18.14 -2.52
N ILE A 360 -9.90 -17.17 -2.52
CA ILE A 360 -10.24 -16.38 -3.72
C ILE A 360 -8.98 -15.69 -4.28
N VAL A 361 -8.21 -15.01 -3.44
CA VAL A 361 -7.02 -14.25 -3.86
C VAL A 361 -5.91 -15.18 -4.31
N ILE A 362 -5.53 -16.16 -3.48
CA ILE A 362 -4.40 -17.05 -3.75
C ILE A 362 -4.67 -17.88 -5.00
N PHE A 363 -5.86 -18.52 -5.11
CA PHE A 363 -6.23 -19.28 -6.30
C PHE A 363 -6.29 -18.38 -7.53
N GLY A 364 -6.85 -17.15 -7.41
CA GLY A 364 -6.93 -16.18 -8.49
C GLY A 364 -5.55 -15.82 -9.04
N ILE A 365 -4.57 -15.51 -8.17
CA ILE A 365 -3.19 -15.19 -8.54
C ILE A 365 -2.49 -16.40 -9.17
N ILE A 366 -2.54 -17.56 -8.53
CA ILE A 366 -1.90 -18.79 -9.03
C ILE A 366 -2.45 -19.16 -10.41
N TYR A 367 -3.76 -19.11 -10.59
CA TYR A 367 -4.36 -19.47 -11.87
C TYR A 367 -4.06 -18.43 -12.96
N ALA A 368 -4.02 -17.13 -12.63
CA ALA A 368 -3.62 -16.09 -13.58
C ALA A 368 -2.15 -16.28 -14.03
N ILE A 369 -1.24 -16.60 -13.11
CA ILE A 369 0.16 -16.92 -13.43
C ILE A 369 0.25 -18.19 -14.28
N TYR A 370 -0.50 -19.24 -13.93
CA TYR A 370 -0.57 -20.47 -14.73
C TYR A 370 -1.00 -20.18 -16.18
N ARG A 371 -2.01 -19.34 -16.37
CA ARG A 371 -2.45 -18.92 -17.71
C ARG A 371 -1.35 -18.19 -18.50
N LEU A 372 -0.56 -17.31 -17.83
CA LEU A 372 0.59 -16.65 -18.44
C LEU A 372 1.69 -17.65 -18.84
N LEU A 373 1.98 -18.62 -17.97
CA LEU A 373 2.98 -19.67 -18.23
C LEU A 373 2.57 -20.62 -19.38
N ARG A 374 1.26 -20.86 -19.55
CA ARG A 374 0.73 -21.70 -20.65
C ARG A 374 0.79 -21.01 -22.01
N ARG A 375 1.12 -19.74 -22.08
CA ARG A 375 1.39 -19.05 -23.35
C ARG A 375 2.74 -19.49 -23.90
N SER A 376 2.92 -19.32 -25.23
CA SER A 376 4.26 -19.46 -25.81
C SER A 376 5.20 -18.48 -25.11
N ALA A 377 6.29 -19.01 -24.54
CA ALA A 377 7.28 -18.21 -23.87
C ALA A 377 7.84 -17.14 -24.82
N SER A 378 7.75 -15.90 -24.44
CA SER A 378 8.23 -14.71 -25.16
C SER A 378 8.90 -13.74 -24.20
N VAL A 379 9.68 -12.81 -24.72
CA VAL A 379 10.32 -11.75 -23.92
C VAL A 379 9.27 -11.00 -23.08
N GLU A 380 8.13 -10.69 -23.68
CA GLU A 380 7.03 -9.98 -22.99
C GLU A 380 6.49 -10.78 -21.82
N SER A 381 6.31 -12.10 -21.98
CA SER A 381 5.82 -12.95 -20.87
C SER A 381 6.84 -13.03 -19.74
N VAL A 382 8.12 -13.10 -20.03
CA VAL A 382 9.19 -13.16 -19.02
C VAL A 382 9.25 -11.84 -18.22
N ILE A 383 9.22 -10.69 -18.90
CA ILE A 383 9.24 -9.38 -18.24
C ILE A 383 8.01 -9.20 -17.34
N LEU A 384 6.82 -9.60 -17.80
CA LEU A 384 5.61 -9.60 -16.97
C LEU A 384 5.78 -10.48 -15.72
N LEU A 385 6.33 -11.69 -15.88
CA LEU A 385 6.59 -12.59 -14.75
C LEU A 385 7.63 -12.01 -13.78
N CYS A 386 8.65 -11.28 -14.27
CA CYS A 386 9.60 -10.58 -13.39
C CYS A 386 8.89 -9.49 -12.58
N MET A 387 8.02 -8.67 -13.19
CA MET A 387 7.27 -7.62 -12.51
C MET A 387 6.27 -8.20 -11.50
N ILE A 388 5.52 -9.25 -11.88
CA ILE A 388 4.61 -9.97 -10.98
C ILE A 388 5.38 -10.61 -9.83
N GLY A 389 6.48 -11.29 -10.12
CA GLY A 389 7.32 -11.93 -9.11
C GLY A 389 7.90 -10.95 -8.10
N THR A 390 8.32 -9.76 -8.55
CA THR A 390 8.73 -8.66 -7.68
C THR A 390 7.61 -8.27 -6.71
N THR A 391 6.40 -8.03 -7.23
CA THR A 391 5.24 -7.64 -6.40
C THR A 391 4.88 -8.72 -5.39
N LEU A 392 4.78 -9.97 -5.83
CA LEU A 392 4.37 -11.06 -4.95
C LEU A 392 5.44 -11.37 -3.88
N SER A 393 6.73 -11.35 -4.24
CA SER A 393 7.80 -11.55 -3.26
C SER A 393 7.88 -10.39 -2.25
N HIS A 394 7.60 -9.16 -2.68
CA HIS A 394 7.45 -8.03 -1.76
C HIS A 394 6.28 -8.23 -0.82
N SER A 395 5.13 -8.68 -1.33
CA SER A 395 3.91 -8.92 -0.55
C SER A 395 4.04 -10.05 0.50
N LEU A 396 5.07 -10.89 0.41
CA LEU A 396 5.39 -11.89 1.44
C LEU A 396 6.20 -11.33 2.62
N ASN A 397 6.71 -10.09 2.50
CA ASN A 397 7.53 -9.44 3.52
C ASN A 397 7.06 -8.04 3.90
N GLU A 398 6.09 -7.49 3.18
CA GLU A 398 5.48 -6.16 3.33
C GLU A 398 4.04 -6.23 2.82
N TYR A 399 3.34 -5.08 2.78
CA TYR A 399 1.94 -5.00 2.36
C TYR A 399 1.68 -4.05 1.18
N PRO A 400 2.45 -4.13 0.05
CA PRO A 400 2.30 -3.21 -1.06
C PRO A 400 0.92 -3.25 -1.71
N LEU A 401 0.21 -4.38 -1.66
CA LEU A 401 -1.12 -4.53 -2.27
C LEU A 401 -2.25 -3.86 -1.49
N TRP A 402 -1.98 -3.29 -0.32
CA TRP A 402 -2.87 -2.38 0.41
C TRP A 402 -2.79 -0.94 -0.12
N TYR A 403 -1.87 -0.66 -1.05
CA TYR A 403 -1.76 0.61 -1.75
C TYR A 403 -2.25 0.45 -3.18
N MET A 404 -3.21 1.29 -3.58
CA MET A 404 -3.89 1.17 -4.87
C MET A 404 -2.93 1.26 -6.07
N TYR A 405 -1.85 2.03 -5.98
CA TYR A 405 -0.87 2.16 -7.06
C TYR A 405 -0.08 0.85 -7.31
N PHE A 406 0.25 0.06 -6.28
CA PHE A 406 0.87 -1.26 -6.47
C PHE A 406 -0.15 -2.33 -6.86
N LEU A 407 -1.37 -2.27 -6.31
CA LEU A 407 -2.46 -3.15 -6.70
C LEU A 407 -2.82 -2.96 -8.17
N ALA A 408 -2.93 -1.70 -8.63
CA ALA A 408 -3.15 -1.36 -10.04
C ALA A 408 -2.02 -1.89 -10.95
N GLY A 409 -0.77 -1.87 -10.48
CA GLY A 409 0.36 -2.49 -11.16
C GLY A 409 0.17 -3.98 -11.37
N LEU A 410 -0.07 -4.73 -10.29
CA LEU A 410 -0.31 -6.18 -10.36
C LEU A 410 -1.50 -6.51 -11.27
N VAL A 411 -2.61 -5.80 -11.12
CA VAL A 411 -3.80 -5.99 -11.96
C VAL A 411 -3.50 -5.71 -13.43
N THR A 412 -2.73 -4.65 -13.73
CA THR A 412 -2.28 -4.33 -15.09
C THR A 412 -1.48 -5.47 -15.70
N PHE A 413 -0.52 -6.05 -14.96
CA PHE A 413 0.30 -7.17 -15.47
C PHE A 413 -0.54 -8.43 -15.71
N LEU A 414 -1.43 -8.78 -14.76
CA LEU A 414 -2.30 -9.96 -14.88
C LEU A 414 -3.36 -9.80 -15.98
N ALA A 415 -3.85 -8.58 -16.24
CA ALA A 415 -4.82 -8.28 -17.29
C ALA A 415 -4.26 -8.40 -18.72
N MET A 416 -2.93 -8.47 -18.87
CA MET A 416 -2.28 -8.67 -20.17
C MET A 416 -2.35 -10.11 -20.70
N ASP A 417 -2.97 -11.03 -19.97
CA ASP A 417 -3.26 -12.38 -20.44
C ASP A 417 -4.37 -12.39 -21.54
N LYS A 418 -4.64 -13.57 -22.10
CA LYS A 418 -5.76 -13.75 -23.06
C LYS A 418 -7.09 -13.43 -22.37
N PRO A 419 -8.03 -12.73 -23.04
CA PRO A 419 -9.31 -12.46 -22.44
C PRO A 419 -10.06 -13.77 -22.14
N LEU A 420 -10.81 -13.78 -21.05
CA LEU A 420 -11.72 -14.84 -20.68
C LEU A 420 -12.98 -14.77 -21.53
N ALA A 421 -13.46 -13.54 -21.76
CA ALA A 421 -14.65 -13.28 -22.58
C ALA A 421 -14.46 -11.99 -23.40
N ILE A 422 -15.20 -11.93 -24.50
CA ILE A 422 -15.33 -10.74 -25.35
C ILE A 422 -16.81 -10.40 -25.44
N ILE A 423 -17.20 -9.21 -24.99
CA ILE A 423 -18.60 -8.79 -24.95
C ILE A 423 -18.85 -7.56 -25.81
N GLY A 424 -20.10 -7.37 -26.24
CA GLY A 424 -20.51 -6.17 -26.96
C GLY A 424 -20.47 -4.94 -26.06
N VAL A 425 -19.90 -3.83 -26.58
CA VAL A 425 -19.69 -2.60 -25.81
C VAL A 425 -20.98 -2.01 -25.26
N ASN A 426 -22.10 -2.09 -25.99
CA ASN A 426 -23.37 -1.50 -25.56
C ASN A 426 -23.92 -2.12 -24.26
N LYS A 427 -23.74 -3.43 -24.08
CA LYS A 427 -24.12 -4.10 -22.82
C LYS A 427 -23.30 -3.57 -21.65
N LEU A 428 -22.00 -3.40 -21.84
CA LEU A 428 -21.14 -2.89 -20.78
C LEU A 428 -21.39 -1.41 -20.53
N ARG A 429 -21.66 -0.59 -21.55
CA ARG A 429 -22.07 0.82 -21.36
C ARG A 429 -23.28 0.94 -20.45
N ALA A 430 -24.34 0.17 -20.75
CA ALA A 430 -25.54 0.18 -19.92
C ALA A 430 -25.26 -0.21 -18.46
N LEU A 431 -24.43 -1.23 -18.24
CA LEU A 431 -24.09 -1.73 -16.90
C LEU A 431 -23.11 -0.81 -16.15
N ALA A 432 -22.15 -0.20 -16.84
CA ALA A 432 -21.05 0.54 -16.21
C ALA A 432 -21.35 2.02 -15.98
N THR A 433 -22.33 2.62 -16.66
CA THR A 433 -22.61 4.07 -16.56
C THR A 433 -22.95 4.47 -15.12
N ILE A 434 -23.83 3.73 -14.44
CA ILE A 434 -24.22 4.03 -13.06
C ILE A 434 -23.01 3.88 -12.11
N PRO A 435 -22.26 2.75 -12.12
CA PRO A 435 -21.04 2.63 -11.32
C PRO A 435 -20.00 3.72 -11.59
N ILE A 436 -19.78 4.15 -12.85
CA ILE A 436 -18.86 5.24 -13.17
C ILE A 436 -19.29 6.55 -12.50
N ILE A 437 -20.57 6.90 -12.62
CA ILE A 437 -21.12 8.13 -12.02
C ILE A 437 -21.04 8.05 -10.49
N ALA A 438 -21.39 6.90 -9.90
CA ALA A 438 -21.31 6.67 -8.47
C ALA A 438 -19.86 6.78 -7.96
N CYS A 439 -18.89 6.15 -8.62
CA CYS A 439 -17.47 6.29 -8.28
C CYS A 439 -17.02 7.75 -8.37
N ALA A 440 -17.34 8.46 -9.45
CA ALA A 440 -17.00 9.87 -9.59
C ALA A 440 -17.58 10.73 -8.47
N TYR A 441 -18.86 10.52 -8.12
CA TYR A 441 -19.49 11.21 -7.00
C TYR A 441 -18.80 10.91 -5.66
N LEU A 442 -18.53 9.64 -5.37
CA LEU A 442 -17.86 9.23 -4.13
C LEU A 442 -16.43 9.77 -4.05
N MET A 443 -15.72 9.85 -5.17
CA MET A 443 -14.37 10.43 -5.22
C MET A 443 -14.38 11.93 -4.99
N VAL A 444 -15.31 12.68 -5.59
CA VAL A 444 -15.45 14.12 -5.35
C VAL A 444 -15.87 14.41 -3.91
N SER A 445 -16.94 13.76 -3.44
CA SER A 445 -17.44 13.95 -2.07
C SER A 445 -16.39 13.51 -1.04
N GLY A 446 -15.67 12.41 -1.33
CA GLY A 446 -14.58 11.91 -0.49
C GLY A 446 -13.43 12.89 -0.39
N SER A 447 -13.02 13.51 -1.50
CA SER A 447 -11.96 14.53 -1.48
C SER A 447 -12.34 15.74 -0.62
N ILE A 448 -13.60 16.18 -0.67
CA ILE A 448 -14.10 17.28 0.16
C ILE A 448 -14.09 16.91 1.65
N ILE A 449 -14.53 15.69 1.97
CA ILE A 449 -14.53 15.21 3.36
C ILE A 449 -13.10 15.10 3.86
N PHE A 450 -12.18 14.48 3.08
CA PHE A 450 -10.79 14.33 3.48
C PHE A 450 -10.11 15.68 3.74
N ASP A 451 -10.28 16.65 2.84
CA ASP A 451 -9.74 17.99 3.02
C ASP A 451 -10.28 18.65 4.33
N THR A 452 -11.55 18.40 4.65
CA THR A 452 -12.13 18.86 5.92
C THR A 452 -11.51 18.14 7.12
N LEU A 453 -11.25 16.82 7.05
CA LEU A 453 -10.58 16.07 8.12
C LEU A 453 -9.16 16.57 8.37
N VAL A 454 -8.41 16.87 7.30
CA VAL A 454 -7.07 17.47 7.40
C VAL A 454 -7.15 18.83 8.10
N ASN A 455 -8.07 19.71 7.69
CA ASN A 455 -8.24 21.04 8.28
C ASN A 455 -8.73 21.01 9.73
N TYR A 456 -9.38 19.92 10.15
CA TYR A 456 -9.88 19.74 11.52
C TYR A 456 -8.97 18.85 12.37
N TYR A 457 -7.81 18.44 11.84
CA TYR A 457 -6.91 17.58 12.57
C TYR A 457 -6.35 18.25 13.82
N ASP A 458 -5.97 19.51 13.71
CA ASP A 458 -5.58 20.33 14.84
C ASP A 458 -6.80 20.99 15.47
N THR A 459 -6.90 20.91 16.81
CA THR A 459 -8.03 21.48 17.54
C THR A 459 -7.90 22.99 17.67
N PRO A 460 -8.96 23.77 17.41
CA PRO A 460 -8.92 25.21 17.57
C PRO A 460 -9.02 25.63 19.04
N ASP A 461 -8.44 26.78 19.37
CA ASP A 461 -8.49 27.36 20.72
C ASP A 461 -9.89 27.93 21.06
N ASP A 462 -10.62 28.41 20.05
CA ASP A 462 -11.95 29.01 20.23
C ASP A 462 -13.01 27.93 20.47
N GLN A 463 -13.73 28.03 21.61
CA GLN A 463 -14.76 27.09 22.06
C GLN A 463 -15.91 26.91 21.05
N ALA A 464 -16.32 27.98 20.36
CA ALA A 464 -17.43 27.91 19.42
C ALA A 464 -17.01 27.11 18.16
N THR A 465 -15.81 27.37 17.64
CA THR A 465 -15.24 26.66 16.52
C THR A 465 -14.95 25.20 16.89
N PHE A 466 -14.35 24.95 18.07
CA PHE A 466 -14.14 23.61 18.62
C PHE A 466 -15.44 22.80 18.62
N THR A 467 -16.49 23.36 19.20
CA THR A 467 -17.82 22.71 19.30
C THR A 467 -18.40 22.41 17.91
N LYS A 468 -18.26 23.33 16.96
CA LYS A 468 -18.79 23.19 15.60
C LYS A 468 -18.04 22.04 14.86
N GLN A 469 -16.73 22.03 14.95
CA GLN A 469 -15.89 21.03 14.28
C GLN A 469 -16.10 19.65 14.89
N ALA A 470 -16.08 19.52 16.22
CA ALA A 470 -16.33 18.28 16.92
C ALA A 470 -17.70 17.67 16.56
N LYS A 471 -18.77 18.48 16.54
CA LYS A 471 -20.11 18.03 16.11
C LYS A 471 -20.16 17.59 14.65
N TYR A 472 -19.42 18.26 13.77
CA TYR A 472 -19.32 17.87 12.36
C TYR A 472 -18.63 16.50 12.22
N LEU A 473 -17.51 16.29 12.91
CA LEU A 473 -16.80 15.01 12.93
C LEU A 473 -17.68 13.90 13.50
N GLN A 474 -18.35 14.17 14.62
CA GLN A 474 -19.31 13.26 15.22
C GLN A 474 -20.40 12.85 14.22
N ASN A 475 -20.98 13.80 13.50
CA ASN A 475 -22.01 13.51 12.50
C ASN A 475 -21.50 12.60 11.37
N ILE A 476 -20.24 12.74 10.94
CA ILE A 476 -19.64 11.83 9.97
C ILE A 476 -19.49 10.44 10.57
N VAL A 477 -18.99 10.32 11.81
CA VAL A 477 -18.84 9.03 12.50
C VAL A 477 -20.17 8.29 12.61
N ASP A 478 -21.24 8.99 12.91
CA ASP A 478 -22.54 8.40 13.20
C ASP A 478 -23.35 8.08 11.93
N HIS A 479 -23.16 8.83 10.82
CA HIS A 479 -24.05 8.77 9.66
C HIS A 479 -23.36 8.49 8.32
N ASN A 480 -22.01 8.51 8.25
CA ASN A 480 -21.29 8.24 7.02
C ASN A 480 -20.35 7.02 7.18
N PRO A 481 -20.82 5.80 6.91
CA PRO A 481 -20.03 4.60 7.14
C PRO A 481 -18.72 4.56 6.36
N LEU A 482 -18.63 5.18 5.17
CA LEU A 482 -17.41 5.18 4.36
C LEU A 482 -16.30 6.04 4.98
N TRP A 483 -16.65 7.04 5.81
CA TRP A 483 -15.72 7.99 6.40
C TRP A 483 -15.65 7.93 7.92
N ALA A 484 -16.51 7.11 8.54
CA ALA A 484 -16.59 6.99 9.99
C ALA A 484 -15.25 6.72 10.67
N TYR A 485 -14.43 5.85 10.06
CA TYR A 485 -13.12 5.50 10.59
C TYR A 485 -12.15 6.69 10.61
N PHE A 486 -12.02 7.39 9.49
CA PHE A 486 -11.12 8.55 9.41
C PHE A 486 -11.64 9.71 10.27
N ALA A 487 -12.95 9.91 10.31
CA ALA A 487 -13.54 10.95 11.12
C ALA A 487 -13.39 10.69 12.63
N ILE A 488 -13.48 9.45 13.10
CA ILE A 488 -13.29 9.12 14.51
C ILE A 488 -11.83 9.28 14.93
N TYR A 489 -10.88 9.00 14.04
CA TYR A 489 -9.47 9.23 14.27
C TYR A 489 -9.18 10.73 14.47
N THR A 490 -9.76 11.60 13.65
CA THR A 490 -9.68 13.06 13.81
C THR A 490 -10.46 13.53 15.04
N LEU A 491 -11.65 12.94 15.31
CA LEU A 491 -12.49 13.30 16.47
C LEU A 491 -11.79 12.99 17.81
N ASP A 492 -10.91 11.98 17.85
CA ASP A 492 -10.16 11.64 19.06
C ASP A 492 -9.28 12.78 19.56
N ASN A 493 -8.82 13.68 18.67
CA ASN A 493 -8.08 14.89 19.06
C ASN A 493 -8.96 15.88 19.83
N TYR A 494 -10.29 15.81 19.68
CA TYR A 494 -11.29 16.64 20.39
C TYR A 494 -11.73 16.01 21.73
N ILE A 495 -11.29 14.80 22.03
CA ILE A 495 -11.61 14.09 23.28
C ILE A 495 -10.40 14.14 24.19
N ASN A 496 -10.43 15.07 25.16
CA ASN A 496 -9.46 15.17 26.23
C ASN A 496 -10.19 15.01 27.57
N VAL A 497 -9.94 13.89 28.25
CA VAL A 497 -10.71 13.41 29.42
C VAL A 497 -10.75 14.41 30.57
N ASP A 498 -9.69 15.20 30.74
CA ASP A 498 -9.52 16.16 31.84
C ASP A 498 -9.78 17.61 31.41
N SER A 499 -10.15 17.84 30.14
CA SER A 499 -10.42 19.18 29.62
C SER A 499 -11.85 19.63 29.91
N ASP A 500 -12.00 20.81 30.49
CA ASP A 500 -13.30 21.46 30.69
C ASP A 500 -14.04 21.70 29.36
N THR A 501 -13.29 21.98 28.29
CA THR A 501 -13.82 22.19 26.93
C THR A 501 -14.52 20.95 26.44
N THR A 502 -13.85 19.81 26.52
CA THR A 502 -14.42 18.50 26.15
C THR A 502 -15.59 18.13 27.06
N ASN A 503 -15.45 18.29 28.38
CA ASN A 503 -16.45 17.88 29.36
C ASN A 503 -17.75 18.70 29.29
N LYS A 504 -17.69 19.96 28.78
CA LYS A 504 -18.87 20.76 28.44
C LYS A 504 -19.60 20.27 27.19
N LEU A 505 -18.90 19.64 26.27
CA LEU A 505 -19.44 19.16 24.99
C LEU A 505 -19.93 17.72 25.06
N TYR A 506 -19.13 16.85 25.69
CA TYR A 506 -19.37 15.40 25.73
C TYR A 506 -19.41 14.90 27.17
N SER A 507 -20.46 14.16 27.52
CA SER A 507 -20.52 13.41 28.76
C SER A 507 -19.45 12.31 28.80
N LEU A 508 -19.03 11.86 29.97
CA LEU A 508 -18.06 10.75 30.12
C LEU A 508 -18.48 9.47 29.36
N PRO A 509 -19.76 9.03 29.39
CA PRO A 509 -20.19 7.89 28.57
C PRO A 509 -20.06 8.13 27.06
N THR A 510 -20.25 9.37 26.59
CA THR A 510 -20.09 9.73 25.18
C THR A 510 -18.62 9.70 24.76
N GLN A 511 -17.74 10.27 25.59
CA GLN A 511 -16.30 10.20 25.36
C GLN A 511 -15.82 8.74 25.32
N TYR A 512 -16.26 7.93 26.29
CA TYR A 512 -15.95 6.50 26.32
C TYR A 512 -16.42 5.78 25.05
N TYR A 513 -17.65 6.04 24.59
CA TYR A 513 -18.18 5.41 23.38
C TYR A 513 -17.29 5.62 22.17
N TYR A 514 -16.85 6.86 21.90
CA TYR A 514 -16.00 7.14 20.72
C TYR A 514 -14.57 6.64 20.90
N THR A 515 -13.97 6.81 22.07
CA THR A 515 -12.62 6.30 22.34
C THR A 515 -12.56 4.76 22.27
N HIS A 516 -13.52 4.08 22.90
CA HIS A 516 -13.66 2.63 22.83
C HIS A 516 -13.86 2.16 21.39
N LYS A 517 -14.77 2.80 20.64
CA LYS A 517 -15.01 2.48 19.23
C LYS A 517 -13.76 2.64 18.37
N LEU A 518 -12.93 3.67 18.58
CA LEU A 518 -11.66 3.81 17.91
C LEU A 518 -10.70 2.65 18.25
N ASN A 519 -10.59 2.28 19.53
CA ASN A 519 -9.74 1.19 19.99
C ASN A 519 -10.16 -0.20 19.49
N THR A 520 -11.41 -0.38 19.03
CA THR A 520 -11.80 -1.65 18.37
C THR A 520 -11.06 -1.88 17.06
N PHE A 521 -10.50 -0.84 16.48
CA PHE A 521 -9.83 -0.89 15.18
C PHE A 521 -8.38 -0.38 15.24
N HIS A 522 -8.13 0.72 15.98
CA HIS A 522 -6.83 1.38 16.05
C HIS A 522 -6.39 1.56 17.52
N PRO A 523 -6.08 0.46 18.25
CA PRO A 523 -5.64 0.51 19.64
C PRO A 523 -4.22 1.04 19.71
N TYR A 524 -4.06 2.36 19.77
CA TYR A 524 -2.78 3.04 19.89
C TYR A 524 -2.53 3.44 21.35
N PRO A 525 -1.27 3.61 21.81
CA PRO A 525 -0.95 3.92 23.20
C PRO A 525 -1.79 5.05 23.81
N ASP A 526 -1.89 6.16 23.11
CA ASP A 526 -2.62 7.33 23.63
C ASP A 526 -4.13 7.08 23.74
N THR A 527 -4.72 6.38 22.75
CA THR A 527 -6.16 6.06 22.77
C THR A 527 -6.49 4.99 23.79
N MET A 528 -5.61 4.01 24.03
CA MET A 528 -5.78 3.00 25.07
C MET A 528 -5.64 3.60 26.47
N THR A 529 -4.64 4.45 26.70
CA THR A 529 -4.50 5.19 27.99
C THR A 529 -5.71 6.08 28.23
N LYS A 530 -6.23 6.78 27.19
CA LYS A 530 -7.44 7.61 27.26
C LYS A 530 -8.68 6.76 27.65
N GLU A 531 -8.84 5.59 27.06
CA GLU A 531 -9.92 4.65 27.43
C GLU A 531 -9.80 4.21 28.89
N ALA A 532 -8.60 3.88 29.35
CA ALA A 532 -8.36 3.51 30.75
C ALA A 532 -8.73 4.67 31.73
N MET A 533 -8.41 5.93 31.38
CA MET A 533 -8.81 7.09 32.19
C MET A 533 -10.35 7.26 32.23
N LEU A 534 -11.03 7.02 31.11
CA LEU A 534 -12.48 7.08 31.04
C LEU A 534 -13.15 5.95 31.82
N ASP A 535 -12.65 4.72 31.71
CA ASP A 535 -13.09 3.59 32.53
C ASP A 535 -12.93 3.88 34.03
N TRP A 536 -11.78 4.46 34.42
CA TRP A 536 -11.53 4.86 35.80
C TRP A 536 -12.57 5.87 36.31
N LYS A 537 -12.84 6.92 35.55
CA LYS A 537 -13.86 7.93 35.92
C LYS A 537 -15.29 7.40 35.93
N LEU A 538 -15.57 6.37 35.13
CA LEU A 538 -16.89 5.71 35.10
C LEU A 538 -17.05 4.66 36.22
N GLY A 539 -16.01 4.42 37.03
CA GLY A 539 -16.02 3.43 38.12
C GLY A 539 -15.68 2.00 37.68
N ASN A 540 -15.26 1.79 36.43
CA ASN A 540 -14.84 0.49 35.89
C ASN A 540 -13.35 0.24 36.18
N HIS A 541 -12.96 0.26 37.47
CA HIS A 541 -11.55 0.25 37.88
C HIS A 541 -10.78 -0.98 37.39
N ASP A 542 -11.37 -2.17 37.40
CA ASP A 542 -10.72 -3.40 36.93
C ASP A 542 -10.41 -3.34 35.42
N ALA A 543 -11.34 -2.79 34.60
CA ALA A 543 -11.15 -2.60 33.16
C ALA A 543 -10.01 -1.60 32.89
N ALA A 544 -9.99 -0.47 33.62
CA ALA A 544 -8.92 0.53 33.53
C ALA A 544 -7.54 -0.05 33.85
N ILE A 545 -7.42 -0.83 34.94
CA ILE A 545 -6.20 -1.51 35.32
C ILE A 545 -5.76 -2.53 34.26
N ALA A 546 -6.69 -3.30 33.73
CA ALA A 546 -6.40 -4.29 32.68
C ALA A 546 -5.89 -3.61 31.40
N MET A 547 -6.51 -2.49 31.01
CA MET A 547 -6.12 -1.71 29.83
C MET A 547 -4.72 -1.12 29.97
N VAL A 548 -4.38 -0.49 31.11
CA VAL A 548 -3.02 0.03 31.36
C VAL A 548 -1.98 -1.08 31.36
N LYS A 549 -2.28 -2.26 31.92
CA LYS A 549 -1.36 -3.40 31.89
C LYS A 549 -1.12 -3.90 30.46
N LEU A 550 -2.18 -3.99 29.66
CA LEU A 550 -2.06 -4.37 28.25
C LEU A 550 -1.24 -3.35 27.46
N ASP A 551 -1.49 -2.06 27.69
CA ASP A 551 -0.80 -0.94 27.04
C ASP A 551 0.71 -0.98 27.35
N LEU A 552 1.10 -1.19 28.59
CA LEU A 552 2.50 -1.36 29.01
C LEU A 552 3.20 -2.57 28.38
N ILE A 553 2.47 -3.67 28.16
CA ILE A 553 3.00 -4.87 27.52
C ILE A 553 3.13 -4.64 26.00
N ALA A 554 2.13 -4.03 25.39
CA ALA A 554 2.08 -3.82 23.95
C ALA A 554 3.04 -2.72 23.49
N PHE A 555 3.18 -1.66 24.29
CA PHE A 555 3.91 -0.45 23.93
C PHE A 555 4.91 0.01 25.00
N PRO A 556 5.88 -0.81 25.40
CA PRO A 556 6.79 -0.52 26.50
C PRO A 556 7.65 0.73 26.27
N VAL A 557 7.86 1.13 25.03
CA VAL A 557 8.62 2.35 24.66
C VAL A 557 7.88 3.63 25.09
N TYR A 558 6.54 3.58 25.19
CA TYR A 558 5.70 4.71 25.57
C TYR A 558 5.50 4.86 27.09
N LYS A 559 6.18 4.04 27.89
CA LYS A 559 6.04 4.06 29.38
C LYS A 559 6.21 5.45 29.99
N SER A 560 7.10 6.29 29.45
CA SER A 560 7.30 7.67 29.90
C SER A 560 6.06 8.55 29.60
N SER A 561 5.46 8.41 28.43
CA SER A 561 4.22 9.11 28.05
C SER A 561 3.07 8.72 28.98
N PHE A 562 2.91 7.42 29.28
CA PHE A 562 1.88 6.94 30.21
C PHE A 562 2.03 7.56 31.60
N LYS A 563 3.28 7.68 32.12
CA LYS A 563 3.56 8.36 33.39
C LYS A 563 3.12 9.82 33.37
N ASP A 564 3.41 10.54 32.28
CA ASP A 564 3.05 11.95 32.17
C ASP A 564 1.55 12.13 32.08
N THR A 565 0.85 11.26 31.38
CA THR A 565 -0.60 11.29 31.21
C THR A 565 -1.35 10.95 32.50
N LEU A 566 -0.87 9.93 33.25
CA LEU A 566 -1.52 9.43 34.47
C LEU A 566 -1.03 10.08 35.76
N LYS A 567 -0.25 11.16 35.72
CA LYS A 567 0.35 11.81 36.92
C LYS A 567 -0.66 12.51 37.83
N ASP A 568 -1.88 12.81 37.36
CA ASP A 568 -2.90 13.45 38.16
C ASP A 568 -3.28 12.55 39.37
N PRO A 569 -3.41 13.11 40.59
CA PRO A 569 -3.73 12.35 41.80
C PRO A 569 -5.01 11.50 41.70
N GLN A 570 -5.97 11.85 40.87
CA GLN A 570 -7.18 11.05 40.67
C GLN A 570 -6.89 9.68 40.05
N TYR A 571 -5.78 9.54 39.30
CA TYR A 571 -5.33 8.29 38.65
C TYR A 571 -4.20 7.59 39.47
N LYS A 572 -4.06 7.86 40.75
CA LYS A 572 -2.94 7.37 41.59
C LYS A 572 -2.72 5.86 41.46
N GLU A 573 -3.76 5.05 41.43
CA GLU A 573 -3.64 3.60 41.30
C GLU A 573 -3.14 3.17 39.94
N LEU A 574 -3.64 3.78 38.86
CA LEU A 574 -3.16 3.54 37.48
C LEU A 574 -1.69 4.00 37.34
N TYR A 575 -1.33 5.13 37.96
CA TYR A 575 0.04 5.64 37.98
C TYR A 575 1.02 4.68 38.65
N GLN A 576 0.59 3.93 39.70
CA GLN A 576 1.43 2.93 40.37
C GLN A 576 1.85 1.80 39.41
N LEU A 577 1.02 1.47 38.39
CA LEU A 577 1.32 0.42 37.42
C LEU A 577 2.43 0.84 36.43
N VAL A 578 2.51 2.14 36.13
CA VAL A 578 3.48 2.69 35.16
C VAL A 578 4.77 3.22 35.81
N LYS A 579 4.84 3.24 37.16
CA LYS A 579 5.99 3.72 37.94
C LYS A 579 7.17 2.75 37.81
#